data_8fbfe740b9e6232418cfd12508a90577
#
_entry.id   8fbfe740b9e6232418cfd12508a90577
#
_cell.length_a   1.000
_cell.length_b   1.000
_cell.length_c   1.000
_cell.angle_alpha   90.00
_cell.angle_beta   90.00
_cell.angle_gamma   90.00
#
_symmetry.space_group_name_H-M   'P 1'
#
loop_
_entity.id
_entity.type
_entity.pdbx_description
1 polymer ?
#
loop_
_entity_poly.entity_id
_entity_poly.type
_entity_poly.pdbx_seq_one_letter_code
_entity_poly.pdbx_strand_id
1 'polypeptide(L)'
;MQIFTENEENKDALMTRLTMRPLGSQDSDLVFDNMATVSIQFTVYYEVEENGVLDNVNLLSAYGNVDVHSNQVQCVSHFIDVLVKEGFYPEEDYGYMYYLDETEFEYWEQSYYGDDITVSNFLGSIFWATYTVTVRRGTNSEWEVSAENVVRMPV
;
A
#
# COMPACT_ATOMS: atom_id res chain seq x y z
N MET A 1 12.25 10.09 36.22
CA MET A 1 10.80 10.31 36.37
C MET A 1 10.16 11.09 35.20
N GLN A 2 10.96 11.72 34.33
CA GLN A 2 10.46 12.44 33.14
C GLN A 2 10.21 11.57 31.89
N ILE A 3 10.70 10.33 31.85
CA ILE A 3 10.59 9.43 30.67
C ILE A 3 9.20 8.81 30.56
N PHE A 4 8.44 8.71 31.65
CA PHE A 4 7.10 8.10 31.65
C PHE A 4 5.99 9.06 31.20
N THR A 5 6.16 10.37 31.34
CA THR A 5 5.17 11.37 30.92
C THR A 5 5.16 11.62 29.43
N GLU A 6 6.30 11.58 28.75
CA GLU A 6 6.36 11.73 27.28
C GLU A 6 5.69 10.55 26.54
N ASN A 7 5.77 9.33 27.10
CA ASN A 7 5.14 8.16 26.48
C ASN A 7 3.61 8.14 26.68
N GLU A 8 3.07 8.70 27.73
CA GLU A 8 1.64 8.78 27.95
C GLU A 8 1.00 9.88 27.13
N GLU A 9 1.62 11.06 27.02
CA GLU A 9 1.14 12.14 26.14
C GLU A 9 1.15 11.74 24.67
N ASN A 10 2.17 11.01 24.21
CA ASN A 10 2.23 10.48 22.85
C ASN A 10 1.19 9.39 22.60
N LYS A 11 0.88 8.55 23.61
CA LYS A 11 -0.19 7.57 23.51
C LYS A 11 -1.56 8.20 23.42
N ASP A 12 -1.83 9.19 24.27
CA ASP A 12 -3.10 9.91 24.27
C ASP A 12 -3.28 10.76 23.01
N ALA A 13 -2.23 11.39 22.50
CA ALA A 13 -2.24 12.10 21.23
C ALA A 13 -2.48 11.16 20.04
N LEU A 14 -1.86 9.97 20.05
CA LEU A 14 -2.09 8.93 19.04
C LEU A 14 -3.49 8.36 19.11
N MET A 15 -4.01 8.07 20.32
CA MET A 15 -5.37 7.59 20.53
C MET A 15 -6.41 8.64 20.15
N THR A 16 -6.18 9.91 20.47
CA THR A 16 -7.05 11.02 20.07
C THR A 16 -7.05 11.18 18.55
N ARG A 17 -5.90 11.05 17.91
CA ARG A 17 -5.76 11.08 16.45
C ARG A 17 -6.49 9.91 15.78
N LEU A 18 -6.39 8.70 16.32
CA LEU A 18 -7.09 7.51 15.82
C LEU A 18 -8.61 7.58 16.00
N THR A 19 -9.10 8.28 17.03
CA THR A 19 -10.55 8.44 17.26
C THR A 19 -11.16 9.58 16.45
N MET A 20 -10.38 10.55 15.99
CA MET A 20 -10.86 11.73 15.25
C MET A 20 -10.79 11.59 13.72
N ARG A 21 -10.11 10.57 13.20
CA ARG A 21 -9.91 10.38 11.76
C ARG A 21 -10.45 9.03 11.33
N PRO A 22 -11.39 8.98 10.36
CA PRO A 22 -11.82 7.72 9.80
C PRO A 22 -10.64 7.01 9.14
N LEU A 23 -10.39 5.79 9.58
CA LEU A 23 -9.41 4.88 8.98
C LEU A 23 -10.12 3.96 8.00
N GLY A 24 -9.53 3.77 6.83
CA GLY A 24 -9.98 2.82 5.83
C GLY A 24 -8.91 1.80 5.51
N SER A 25 -9.35 0.66 5.00
CA SER A 25 -8.49 -0.34 4.40
C SER A 25 -9.13 -0.89 3.13
N GLN A 26 -8.29 -1.28 2.21
CA GLN A 26 -8.69 -1.91 0.96
C GLN A 26 -7.79 -3.10 0.68
N ASP A 27 -8.40 -4.27 0.50
CA ASP A 27 -7.70 -5.48 0.12
C ASP A 27 -7.68 -5.64 -1.40
N SER A 28 -6.59 -6.12 -1.95
CA SER A 28 -6.55 -6.60 -3.32
C SER A 28 -7.27 -7.95 -3.41
N ASP A 29 -7.64 -8.33 -4.61
CA ASP A 29 -7.98 -9.71 -4.89
C ASP A 29 -6.77 -10.62 -4.64
N LEU A 30 -7.03 -11.88 -4.33
CA LEU A 30 -6.00 -12.91 -4.32
C LEU A 30 -5.65 -13.26 -5.77
N VAL A 31 -4.40 -13.01 -6.16
CA VAL A 31 -3.92 -13.19 -7.52
C VAL A 31 -2.96 -14.36 -7.58
N PHE A 32 -3.20 -15.27 -8.51
CA PHE A 32 -2.30 -16.38 -8.81
C PHE A 32 -1.56 -16.12 -10.13
N ASP A 33 -0.35 -16.64 -10.23
CA ASP A 33 0.28 -16.76 -11.54
C ASP A 33 -0.43 -17.80 -12.42
N ASN A 34 -0.17 -17.78 -13.71
CA ASN A 34 -0.86 -18.66 -14.68
C ASN A 34 -0.73 -20.17 -14.40
N MET A 35 0.26 -20.56 -13.62
CA MET A 35 0.52 -21.96 -13.26
C MET A 35 0.11 -22.30 -11.82
N ALA A 36 -0.48 -21.33 -11.09
CA ALA A 36 -0.83 -21.45 -9.69
C ALA A 36 0.37 -21.87 -8.79
N THR A 37 1.57 -21.42 -9.13
CA THR A 37 2.78 -21.69 -8.37
C THR A 37 3.08 -20.65 -7.31
N VAL A 38 2.52 -19.45 -7.46
CA VAL A 38 2.62 -18.34 -6.51
C VAL A 38 1.27 -17.66 -6.43
N SER A 39 0.91 -17.23 -5.23
CA SER A 39 -0.23 -16.33 -5.02
C SER A 39 0.20 -15.12 -4.20
N ILE A 40 -0.38 -13.98 -4.52
CA ILE A 40 -0.10 -12.71 -3.85
C ILE A 40 -1.40 -11.99 -3.48
N GLN A 41 -1.39 -11.31 -2.35
CA GLN A 41 -2.45 -10.41 -1.91
C GLN A 41 -1.85 -9.28 -1.09
N PHE A 42 -2.39 -8.08 -1.19
CA PHE A 42 -1.95 -6.98 -0.36
C PHE A 42 -3.08 -6.04 0.05
N THR A 43 -2.88 -5.35 1.16
CA THR A 43 -3.82 -4.42 1.76
C THR A 43 -3.19 -3.05 1.86
N VAL A 44 -3.91 -2.02 1.52
CA VAL A 44 -3.54 -0.62 1.77
C VAL A 44 -4.39 -0.05 2.90
N TYR A 45 -3.76 0.70 3.79
CA TYR A 45 -4.42 1.47 4.84
C TYR A 45 -4.32 2.96 4.56
N TYR A 46 -5.41 3.65 4.78
CA TYR A 46 -5.48 5.09 4.58
C TYR A 46 -6.28 5.77 5.69
N GLU A 47 -6.06 7.06 5.88
CA GLU A 47 -6.89 7.92 6.72
C GLU A 47 -7.52 9.03 5.88
N VAL A 48 -8.68 9.49 6.32
CA VAL A 48 -9.36 10.64 5.74
C VAL A 48 -9.23 11.81 6.71
N GLU A 49 -8.64 12.90 6.25
CA GLU A 49 -8.52 14.15 7.00
C GLU A 49 -9.56 15.13 6.51
N GLU A 50 -10.52 15.47 7.36
CA GLU A 50 -11.55 16.45 7.04
C GLU A 50 -10.99 17.87 7.08
N ASN A 51 -11.01 18.55 5.94
CA ASN A 51 -10.42 19.88 5.76
C ASN A 51 -11.46 20.93 5.32
N GLY A 52 -12.70 20.76 5.71
CA GLY A 52 -13.80 21.70 5.49
C GLY A 52 -14.49 21.54 4.13
N VAL A 53 -13.88 21.96 3.04
CA VAL A 53 -14.50 21.90 1.70
C VAL A 53 -14.11 20.63 0.94
N LEU A 54 -12.87 20.19 1.13
CA LEU A 54 -12.33 18.99 0.53
C LEU A 54 -11.60 18.19 1.60
N ASP A 55 -11.90 16.91 1.67
CA ASP A 55 -11.16 16.00 2.53
C ASP A 55 -9.86 15.59 1.86
N ASN A 56 -8.83 15.40 2.65
CA ASN A 56 -7.59 14.78 2.18
C ASN A 56 -7.56 13.30 2.58
N VAL A 57 -7.09 12.46 1.68
CA VAL A 57 -6.86 11.05 1.95
C VAL A 57 -5.36 10.80 1.95
N ASN A 58 -4.86 10.32 3.07
CA ASN A 58 -3.46 10.03 3.28
C ASN A 58 -3.26 8.52 3.26
N LEU A 59 -2.39 8.03 2.40
CA LEU A 59 -1.94 6.65 2.43
C LEU A 59 -1.00 6.44 3.62
N LEU A 60 -1.31 5.50 4.51
CA LEU A 60 -0.55 5.26 5.74
C LEU A 60 0.46 4.14 5.59
N SER A 61 0.00 2.99 5.11
CA SER A 61 0.82 1.80 4.94
C SER A 61 0.20 0.83 3.94
N ALA A 62 1.02 -0.06 3.44
CA ALA A 62 0.58 -1.25 2.73
C ALA A 62 1.29 -2.46 3.31
N TYR A 63 0.60 -3.59 3.39
CA TYR A 63 1.22 -4.86 3.73
C TYR A 63 0.72 -5.96 2.81
N GLY A 64 1.51 -6.99 2.63
CA GLY A 64 1.16 -8.07 1.74
C GLY A 64 1.69 -9.42 2.15
N ASN A 65 1.14 -10.43 1.47
CA ASN A 65 1.51 -11.81 1.60
C ASN A 65 1.88 -12.37 0.23
N VAL A 66 2.89 -13.22 0.22
CA VAL A 66 3.31 -14.01 -0.94
C VAL A 66 3.38 -15.47 -0.51
N ASP A 67 2.57 -16.31 -1.14
CA ASP A 67 2.58 -17.74 -0.92
C ASP A 67 3.18 -18.47 -2.13
N VAL A 68 4.26 -19.19 -1.90
CA VAL A 68 4.91 -20.02 -2.93
C VAL A 68 4.43 -21.46 -2.78
N HIS A 69 3.72 -21.96 -3.79
CA HIS A 69 3.08 -23.28 -3.79
C HIS A 69 3.92 -24.38 -4.47
N SER A 70 5.06 -24.03 -5.05
CA SER A 70 5.94 -24.95 -5.76
C SER A 70 7.38 -24.80 -5.31
N ASN A 71 8.03 -25.91 -4.99
CA ASN A 71 9.46 -25.93 -4.64
C ASN A 71 10.40 -25.66 -5.83
N GLN A 72 9.88 -25.57 -7.04
CA GLN A 72 10.64 -25.26 -8.25
C GLN A 72 10.70 -23.76 -8.56
N VAL A 73 9.99 -22.96 -7.81
CA VAL A 73 9.80 -21.54 -8.05
C VAL A 73 10.32 -20.77 -6.85
N GLN A 74 10.98 -19.66 -7.11
CA GLN A 74 11.43 -18.71 -6.08
C GLN A 74 11.08 -17.29 -6.47
N CYS A 75 10.78 -16.46 -5.47
CA CYS A 75 10.67 -15.02 -5.64
C CYS A 75 12.07 -14.41 -5.72
N VAL A 76 12.26 -13.46 -6.62
CA VAL A 76 13.56 -12.84 -6.92
C VAL A 76 13.60 -11.39 -6.47
N SER A 77 12.53 -10.67 -6.71
CA SER A 77 12.38 -9.27 -6.32
C SER A 77 10.90 -8.90 -6.19
N HIS A 78 10.61 -7.87 -5.45
CA HIS A 78 9.27 -7.32 -5.34
C HIS A 78 9.28 -5.82 -5.07
N PHE A 79 8.23 -5.14 -5.50
CA PHE A 79 8.07 -3.71 -5.28
C PHE A 79 6.60 -3.32 -5.24
N ILE A 80 6.34 -2.16 -4.64
CA ILE A 80 5.04 -1.46 -4.73
C ILE A 80 5.21 -0.22 -5.58
N ASP A 81 4.29 -0.05 -6.50
CA ASP A 81 4.10 1.16 -7.28
C ASP A 81 2.78 1.82 -6.86
N VAL A 82 2.83 3.08 -6.47
CA VAL A 82 1.65 3.86 -6.08
C VAL A 82 1.50 5.02 -7.04
N LEU A 83 0.43 5.00 -7.82
CA LEU A 83 0.01 6.09 -8.68
C LEU A 83 -1.09 6.90 -7.98
N VAL A 84 -0.86 8.18 -7.86
CA VAL A 84 -1.87 9.14 -7.37
C VAL A 84 -2.39 9.93 -8.55
N LYS A 85 -3.71 9.95 -8.68
CA LYS A 85 -4.41 10.71 -9.70
C LYS A 85 -5.36 11.68 -9.04
N GLU A 86 -5.18 12.97 -9.25
CA GLU A 86 -6.03 14.03 -8.72
C GLU A 86 -7.01 14.58 -9.77
N GLY A 87 -8.30 14.36 -9.51
CA GLY A 87 -9.39 14.98 -10.26
C GLY A 87 -9.40 14.63 -11.75
N PHE A 88 -9.82 15.63 -12.54
CA PHE A 88 -9.95 15.52 -13.99
C PHE A 88 -8.69 15.95 -14.77
N TYR A 89 -7.60 16.26 -14.08
CA TYR A 89 -6.36 16.72 -14.69
C TYR A 89 -5.40 15.54 -14.92
N PRO A 90 -5.44 14.88 -16.10
CA PRO A 90 -4.58 13.74 -16.38
C PRO A 90 -3.08 14.10 -16.49
N GLU A 91 -2.76 15.39 -16.48
CA GLU A 91 -1.39 15.89 -16.63
C GLU A 91 -0.62 15.96 -15.29
N GLU A 92 -1.31 15.75 -14.17
CA GLU A 92 -0.74 15.82 -12.81
C GLU A 92 -0.68 14.46 -12.09
N ASP A 93 -0.68 13.38 -12.85
CA ASP A 93 -0.47 12.04 -12.28
C ASP A 93 0.98 11.94 -11.80
N TYR A 94 1.17 11.56 -10.54
CA TYR A 94 2.49 11.31 -9.98
C TYR A 94 2.53 9.93 -9.32
N GLY A 95 3.67 9.28 -9.43
CA GLY A 95 3.89 7.93 -8.93
C GLY A 95 5.03 7.85 -7.93
N TYR A 96 4.89 6.91 -7.02
CA TYR A 96 5.92 6.55 -6.06
C TYR A 96 6.24 5.07 -6.21
N MET A 97 7.52 4.74 -6.27
CA MET A 97 7.96 3.35 -6.37
C MET A 97 8.79 2.97 -5.14
N TYR A 98 8.39 1.90 -4.47
CA TYR A 98 9.05 1.39 -3.28
C TYR A 98 9.55 -0.02 -3.55
N TYR A 99 10.88 -0.17 -3.57
CA TYR A 99 11.52 -1.47 -3.60
C TYR A 99 11.54 -2.05 -2.19
N LEU A 100 11.06 -3.27 -2.05
CA LEU A 100 10.99 -3.97 -0.78
C LEU A 100 12.23 -4.84 -0.59
N ASP A 101 12.55 -5.17 0.66
CA ASP A 101 13.67 -6.05 0.97
C ASP A 101 13.42 -7.45 0.42
N GLU A 102 14.38 -8.01 -0.31
CA GLU A 102 14.30 -9.34 -0.92
C GLU A 102 14.14 -10.49 0.09
N THR A 103 14.38 -10.24 1.37
CA THR A 103 14.24 -11.25 2.43
C THR A 103 12.80 -11.41 2.95
N GLU A 104 11.90 -10.51 2.63
CA GLU A 104 10.54 -10.42 3.19
C GLU A 104 9.46 -10.89 2.20
N PHE A 105 9.65 -12.00 1.52
CA PHE A 105 8.69 -12.49 0.51
C PHE A 105 7.42 -13.13 1.08
N GLU A 106 7.45 -13.67 2.29
CA GLU A 106 6.25 -14.27 2.90
C GLU A 106 5.31 -13.22 3.48
N TYR A 107 5.87 -12.21 4.09
CA TYR A 107 5.14 -11.09 4.68
C TYR A 107 5.99 -9.83 4.60
N TRP A 108 5.38 -8.73 4.24
CA TRP A 108 6.04 -7.42 4.17
C TRP A 108 5.08 -6.30 4.56
N GLU A 109 5.64 -5.23 5.07
CA GLU A 109 4.94 -4.00 5.40
C GLU A 109 5.76 -2.80 4.93
N GLN A 110 5.10 -1.87 4.25
CA GLN A 110 5.65 -0.59 3.88
C GLN A 110 4.83 0.52 4.51
N SER A 111 5.46 1.33 5.34
CA SER A 111 4.84 2.50 5.93
C SER A 111 5.16 3.75 5.13
N TYR A 112 4.18 4.63 5.01
CA TYR A 112 4.29 5.93 4.35
C TYR A 112 4.23 7.02 5.41
N TYR A 113 5.20 7.91 5.42
CA TYR A 113 5.34 8.93 6.45
C TYR A 113 5.08 10.33 5.91
N GLY A 114 4.35 11.12 6.68
CA GLY A 114 4.05 12.52 6.37
C GLY A 114 3.01 12.67 5.26
N ASP A 115 3.12 13.77 4.53
CA ASP A 115 2.19 14.14 3.45
C ASP A 115 2.67 13.63 2.08
N ASP A 116 3.59 12.66 2.05
CA ASP A 116 4.25 12.21 0.82
C ASP A 116 3.26 11.57 -0.17
N ILE A 117 2.22 10.89 0.33
CA ILE A 117 1.18 10.31 -0.51
C ILE A 117 -0.20 10.74 0.01
N THR A 118 -0.59 11.92 -0.40
CA THR A 118 -1.87 12.53 -0.07
C THR A 118 -2.60 12.93 -1.34
N VAL A 119 -3.89 12.71 -1.37
CA VAL A 119 -4.77 13.16 -2.45
C VAL A 119 -6.02 13.83 -1.89
N SER A 120 -6.43 14.92 -2.52
CA SER A 120 -7.67 15.59 -2.17
C SER A 120 -8.88 14.78 -2.62
N ASN A 121 -9.93 14.76 -1.79
CA ASN A 121 -11.22 14.18 -2.14
C ASN A 121 -11.92 15.02 -3.22
N PHE A 122 -11.34 15.08 -4.39
CA PHE A 122 -11.91 15.72 -5.56
C PHE A 122 -12.49 14.66 -6.49
N LEU A 123 -13.55 14.99 -7.19
CA LEU A 123 -14.22 14.06 -8.08
C LEU A 123 -13.25 13.43 -9.07
N GLY A 124 -13.11 12.10 -9.03
CA GLY A 124 -12.21 11.33 -9.88
C GLY A 124 -10.82 11.08 -9.30
N SER A 125 -10.53 11.57 -8.09
CA SER A 125 -9.25 11.28 -7.43
C SER A 125 -9.18 9.84 -6.97
N ILE A 126 -8.04 9.20 -7.19
CA ILE A 126 -7.78 7.80 -6.82
C ILE A 126 -6.34 7.58 -6.37
N PHE A 127 -6.14 6.62 -5.46
CA PHE A 127 -4.88 5.90 -5.31
C PHE A 127 -4.95 4.60 -6.10
N TRP A 128 -3.95 4.33 -6.89
CA TRP A 128 -3.80 3.07 -7.58
C TRP A 128 -2.48 2.44 -7.13
N ALA A 129 -2.55 1.44 -6.28
CA ALA A 129 -1.38 0.73 -5.80
C ALA A 129 -1.28 -0.63 -6.49
N THR A 130 -0.10 -0.94 -6.99
CA THR A 130 0.22 -2.21 -7.64
C THR A 130 1.39 -2.87 -6.90
N TYR A 131 1.18 -4.09 -6.45
CA TYR A 131 2.25 -4.92 -5.89
C TYR A 131 2.69 -5.93 -6.94
N THR A 132 3.96 -5.89 -7.28
CA THR A 132 4.54 -6.78 -8.30
C THR A 132 5.65 -7.63 -7.68
N VAL A 133 5.57 -8.93 -7.95
CA VAL A 133 6.58 -9.92 -7.55
C VAL A 133 7.16 -10.54 -8.81
N THR A 134 8.50 -10.53 -8.91
CA THR A 134 9.22 -11.28 -9.95
C THR A 134 9.52 -12.67 -9.44
N VAL A 135 9.13 -13.65 -10.21
CA VAL A 135 9.22 -15.07 -9.90
C VAL A 135 10.12 -15.76 -10.92
N ARG A 136 10.91 -16.73 -10.46
CA ARG A 136 11.83 -17.47 -11.32
C ARG A 136 11.73 -18.97 -11.10
N ARG A 137 11.75 -19.73 -12.19
CA ARG A 137 11.91 -21.17 -12.18
C ARG A 137 13.29 -21.54 -12.73
N GLY A 138 14.10 -22.19 -11.90
CA GLY A 138 15.48 -22.55 -12.28
C GLY A 138 16.33 -21.30 -12.55
N THR A 139 17.11 -21.33 -13.64
CA THR A 139 18.07 -20.25 -13.97
C THR A 139 17.63 -19.32 -15.09
N ASN A 140 16.57 -19.65 -15.86
CA ASN A 140 16.35 -19.02 -17.17
C ASN A 140 14.92 -18.51 -17.43
N SER A 141 13.97 -18.71 -16.53
CA SER A 141 12.58 -18.29 -16.74
C SER A 141 12.13 -17.38 -15.62
N GLU A 142 11.90 -16.12 -15.94
CA GLU A 142 11.32 -15.14 -15.02
C GLU A 142 9.98 -14.64 -15.56
N TRP A 143 9.04 -14.38 -14.64
CA TRP A 143 7.77 -13.73 -14.95
C TRP A 143 7.31 -12.90 -13.76
N GLU A 144 6.39 -12.01 -13.99
CA GLU A 144 5.82 -11.14 -12.97
C GLU A 144 4.40 -11.57 -12.62
N VAL A 145 4.07 -11.41 -11.34
CA VAL A 145 2.72 -11.53 -10.80
C VAL A 145 2.38 -10.22 -10.14
N SER A 146 1.26 -9.62 -10.49
CA SER A 146 0.85 -8.32 -9.96
C SER A 146 -0.55 -8.37 -9.40
N ALA A 147 -0.75 -7.76 -8.24
CA ALA A 147 -2.05 -7.50 -7.64
C ALA A 147 -2.28 -5.99 -7.53
N GLU A 148 -3.50 -5.56 -7.84
CA GLU A 148 -3.88 -4.15 -7.85
C GLU A 148 -4.84 -3.83 -6.73
N ASN A 149 -4.69 -2.63 -6.19
CA ASN A 149 -5.57 -2.08 -5.17
C ASN A 149 -5.92 -0.64 -5.54
N VAL A 150 -7.18 -0.38 -5.82
CA VAL A 150 -7.67 0.93 -6.25
C VAL A 150 -8.57 1.51 -5.19
N VAL A 151 -8.08 2.51 -4.48
CA VAL A 151 -8.87 3.27 -3.51
C VAL A 151 -9.48 4.47 -4.22
N ARG A 152 -10.78 4.44 -4.42
CA ARG A 152 -11.53 5.54 -5.02
C ARG A 152 -12.07 6.45 -3.92
N MET A 153 -11.91 7.75 -4.11
CA MET A 153 -12.49 8.70 -3.20
C MET A 153 -14.00 8.65 -3.29
N PRO A 154 -14.71 8.69 -2.16
CA PRO A 154 -16.15 8.78 -2.15
C PRO A 154 -16.58 10.08 -2.85
N VAL A 155 -17.58 9.97 -3.68
CA VAL A 155 -18.19 11.09 -4.39
C VAL A 155 -19.19 11.78 -3.49
#